data_f82de195721cfc4c4917d5e7eeaaf4fa
#
_entry.id   f82de195721cfc4c4917d5e7eeaaf4fa
#
_cell.length_a   1.000
_cell.length_b   1.000
_cell.length_c   1.000
_cell.angle_alpha   90.00
_cell.angle_beta   90.00
_cell.angle_gamma   90.00
#
_symmetry.space_group_name_H-M   'P 1'
#
loop_
_entity.id
_entity.type
_entity.pdbx_description
1 polymer ?
#
loop_
_entity_poly.entity_id
_entity_poly.type
_entity_poly.pdbx_seq_one_letter_code
_entity_poly.pdbx_strand_id
1 'polypeptide(L)'
;KMKNLVSGADDTNNSLPNYEANVVKLAPLGGDSPDSLVEAKGVCSVVIVSYKTGEVLMDCIRSVLRQSKLHQLILVDNGNTRQTVQQLNEIADKNSKFEIITGHGNVGFSKGCNLGVRRARGEYILLLNPDTTLQVDTLIPALEVFQTHPDTSLLTVRIENVDGTEQRGARRNLMTPWTCCVEQFRLDRLAPNHPHFKRLNLNETTPLSKIAPVQCISGAFMLMPKRVFVDLGGMDEDYFL
;
A
#
# COMPACT_ATOMS: atom_id res chain seq x y z
N LYS A 1 -2.59 -23.25 -42.64
CA LYS A 1 -4.03 -23.53 -42.47
C LYS A 1 -4.26 -23.93 -41.01
N MET A 2 -4.64 -22.99 -40.17
CA MET A 2 -5.18 -23.25 -38.82
C MET A 2 -6.57 -22.65 -38.78
N LYS A 3 -7.55 -23.49 -38.45
CA LYS A 3 -8.94 -23.13 -38.33
C LYS A 3 -9.23 -22.70 -36.88
N ASN A 4 -9.89 -21.55 -36.73
CA ASN A 4 -10.53 -21.05 -35.52
C ASN A 4 -11.64 -22.02 -35.07
N LEU A 5 -11.72 -22.24 -33.75
CA LEU A 5 -12.92 -22.71 -33.07
C LEU A 5 -13.12 -21.82 -31.85
N VAL A 6 -14.00 -20.84 -32.01
CA VAL A 6 -14.66 -20.11 -30.92
C VAL A 6 -15.96 -20.85 -30.66
N SER A 7 -16.12 -21.43 -29.47
CA SER A 7 -17.44 -21.87 -28.98
C SER A 7 -17.80 -20.96 -27.80
N GLY A 8 -18.91 -20.23 -27.99
CA GLY A 8 -19.52 -19.42 -26.95
C GLY A 8 -20.11 -20.29 -25.84
N ALA A 9 -20.05 -19.78 -24.64
CA ALA A 9 -20.91 -20.20 -23.55
C ALA A 9 -21.62 -18.96 -23.03
N ASP A 10 -22.94 -18.96 -23.21
CA ASP A 10 -23.91 -18.04 -22.61
C ASP A 10 -23.84 -18.14 -21.08
N ASP A 11 -23.44 -17.06 -20.42
CA ASP A 11 -23.62 -16.88 -18.99
C ASP A 11 -24.79 -15.92 -18.72
N THR A 12 -26.01 -16.46 -18.84
CA THR A 12 -27.21 -15.84 -18.32
C THR A 12 -27.61 -16.51 -17.02
N ASN A 13 -27.83 -15.69 -15.99
CA ASN A 13 -28.42 -16.01 -14.70
C ASN A 13 -27.49 -16.61 -13.62
N ASN A 14 -26.90 -15.73 -12.84
CA ASN A 14 -26.62 -16.04 -11.44
C ASN A 14 -26.79 -14.79 -10.57
N SER A 15 -28.02 -14.61 -10.05
CA SER A 15 -28.33 -13.63 -9.01
C SER A 15 -27.55 -14.01 -7.75
N LEU A 16 -26.59 -13.16 -7.38
CA LEU A 16 -25.77 -13.31 -6.17
C LEU A 16 -26.66 -13.24 -4.92
N PRO A 17 -26.45 -14.12 -3.93
CA PRO A 17 -27.07 -13.93 -2.62
C PRO A 17 -26.54 -12.65 -1.97
N ASN A 18 -27.45 -11.86 -1.40
CA ASN A 18 -27.12 -10.65 -0.63
C ASN A 18 -26.32 -11.05 0.61
N TYR A 19 -25.00 -10.86 0.57
CA TYR A 19 -24.15 -10.91 1.75
C TYR A 19 -24.03 -9.50 2.33
N GLU A 20 -24.84 -9.21 3.34
CA GLU A 20 -24.74 -8.01 4.19
C GLU A 20 -23.71 -8.25 5.28
N ALA A 21 -22.43 -8.31 4.95
CA ALA A 21 -21.37 -8.26 5.93
C ALA A 21 -20.52 -7.04 5.65
N ASN A 22 -20.44 -6.05 6.52
CA ASN A 22 -19.56 -4.86 6.56
C ASN A 22 -19.02 -4.32 5.20
N VAL A 23 -19.72 -4.64 4.12
CA VAL A 23 -19.41 -4.22 2.76
C VAL A 23 -20.11 -2.88 2.52
N VAL A 24 -19.36 -1.80 2.59
CA VAL A 24 -19.88 -0.48 2.27
C VAL A 24 -19.95 -0.34 0.75
N LYS A 25 -21.14 -0.48 0.17
CA LYS A 25 -21.38 -0.06 -1.22
C LYS A 25 -21.24 1.46 -1.29
N LEU A 26 -20.36 1.96 -2.13
CA LEU A 26 -20.21 3.40 -2.34
C LEU A 26 -21.51 3.96 -2.90
N ALA A 27 -22.10 4.92 -2.19
CA ALA A 27 -23.03 5.88 -2.79
C ALA A 27 -22.28 6.72 -3.85
N PRO A 28 -22.97 7.24 -4.90
CA PRO A 28 -22.31 8.08 -5.88
C PRO A 28 -21.59 9.24 -5.20
N LEU A 29 -20.42 9.61 -5.73
CA LEU A 29 -19.50 10.64 -5.23
C LEU A 29 -20.23 12.00 -5.13
N GLY A 30 -20.90 12.24 -4.03
CA GLY A 30 -21.62 13.46 -3.71
C GLY A 30 -21.50 13.73 -2.22
N GLY A 31 -20.54 14.56 -1.84
CA GLY A 31 -20.63 15.48 -0.75
C GLY A 31 -20.74 14.95 0.67
N ASP A 32 -19.73 14.22 1.17
CA ASP A 32 -19.45 14.28 2.60
C ASP A 32 -18.15 15.08 2.79
N SER A 33 -18.28 16.24 3.41
CA SER A 33 -17.13 17.09 3.71
C SER A 33 -16.18 16.35 4.69
N PRO A 34 -14.84 16.52 4.57
CA PRO A 34 -13.86 15.82 5.39
C PRO A 34 -13.89 16.19 6.88
N ASP A 35 -14.74 17.11 7.28
CA ASP A 35 -14.65 17.87 8.55
C ASP A 35 -15.29 17.26 9.79
N SER A 36 -15.85 16.04 9.77
CA SER A 36 -16.60 15.54 10.93
C SER A 36 -16.08 14.26 11.60
N LEU A 37 -14.99 13.66 11.12
CA LEU A 37 -14.46 12.45 11.76
C LEU A 37 -13.33 12.81 12.72
N VAL A 38 -13.59 12.73 14.01
CA VAL A 38 -12.57 12.86 15.08
C VAL A 38 -11.45 11.84 14.82
N GLU A 39 -10.24 12.33 14.56
CA GLU A 39 -9.07 11.47 14.36
C GLU A 39 -8.66 10.80 15.67
N ALA A 40 -8.47 9.47 15.63
CA ALA A 40 -7.95 8.73 16.78
C ALA A 40 -6.44 8.95 16.88
N LYS A 41 -6.00 9.59 17.98
CA LYS A 41 -4.61 10.00 18.20
C LYS A 41 -3.66 8.82 18.46
N GLY A 42 -2.44 8.92 17.97
CA GLY A 42 -1.36 7.96 18.23
C GLY A 42 -1.57 6.58 17.61
N VAL A 43 -2.50 6.43 16.67
CA VAL A 43 -2.83 5.16 16.01
C VAL A 43 -2.89 5.30 14.49
N CYS A 44 -2.78 4.18 13.80
CA CYS A 44 -2.65 4.11 12.36
C CYS A 44 -3.87 3.45 11.70
N SER A 45 -4.38 4.04 10.62
CA SER A 45 -5.24 3.37 9.66
C SER A 45 -4.40 2.82 8.51
N VAL A 46 -4.51 1.52 8.25
CA VAL A 46 -3.79 0.87 7.15
C VAL A 46 -4.71 0.74 5.95
N VAL A 47 -4.26 1.20 4.79
CA VAL A 47 -4.98 1.11 3.51
C VAL A 47 -4.23 0.16 2.59
N ILE A 48 -4.94 -0.84 2.09
CA ILE A 48 -4.43 -1.83 1.12
C ILE A 48 -5.31 -1.77 -0.12
N VAL A 49 -4.70 -1.55 -1.29
CA VAL A 49 -5.38 -1.68 -2.59
C VAL A 49 -5.01 -3.02 -3.20
N SER A 50 -6.00 -3.86 -3.50
CA SER A 50 -5.76 -5.22 -3.99
C SER A 50 -6.47 -5.49 -5.31
N TYR A 51 -5.72 -6.03 -6.27
CA TYR A 51 -6.23 -6.50 -7.55
C TYR A 51 -5.62 -7.84 -7.90
N LYS A 52 -6.42 -8.92 -7.87
CA LYS A 52 -6.00 -10.29 -8.21
C LYS A 52 -4.72 -10.75 -7.49
N THR A 53 -4.54 -10.32 -6.24
CA THR A 53 -3.29 -10.56 -5.49
C THR A 53 -3.10 -12.03 -5.09
N GLY A 54 -4.19 -12.79 -4.87
CA GLY A 54 -4.11 -14.19 -4.46
C GLY A 54 -3.85 -14.39 -2.96
N GLU A 55 -3.24 -15.54 -2.61
CA GLU A 55 -3.09 -16.00 -1.21
C GLU A 55 -2.20 -15.10 -0.35
N VAL A 56 -1.18 -14.45 -0.94
CA VAL A 56 -0.28 -13.56 -0.19
C VAL A 56 -1.02 -12.38 0.47
N LEU A 57 -2.18 -12.00 -0.07
CA LEU A 57 -3.05 -10.99 0.52
C LEU A 57 -3.52 -11.39 1.92
N MET A 58 -3.81 -12.66 2.15
CA MET A 58 -4.29 -13.16 3.45
C MET A 58 -3.21 -13.04 4.52
N ASP A 59 -1.95 -13.29 4.16
CA ASP A 59 -0.81 -13.15 5.07
C ASP A 59 -0.54 -11.68 5.38
N CYS A 60 -0.64 -10.80 4.38
CA CYS A 60 -0.59 -9.35 4.57
C CYS A 60 -1.65 -8.90 5.59
N ILE A 61 -2.93 -9.21 5.35
CA ILE A 61 -4.05 -8.83 6.23
C ILE A 61 -3.86 -9.35 7.66
N ARG A 62 -3.50 -10.63 7.82
CA ARG A 62 -3.26 -11.23 9.15
C ARG A 62 -2.13 -10.53 9.88
N SER A 63 -1.05 -10.14 9.17
CA SER A 63 0.08 -9.45 9.75
C SER A 63 -0.28 -8.04 10.23
N VAL A 64 -1.13 -7.34 9.48
CA VAL A 64 -1.64 -6.01 9.85
C VAL A 64 -2.58 -6.09 11.05
N LEU A 65 -3.52 -7.04 11.06
CA LEU A 65 -4.49 -7.20 12.15
C LEU A 65 -3.84 -7.52 13.52
N ARG A 66 -2.59 -7.98 13.53
CA ARG A 66 -1.81 -8.25 14.76
C ARG A 66 -1.09 -7.00 15.31
N GLN A 67 -1.11 -5.87 14.61
CA GLN A 67 -0.41 -4.66 15.02
C GLN A 67 -1.13 -3.97 16.19
N SER A 68 -0.42 -3.71 17.29
CA SER A 68 -0.99 -3.10 18.50
C SER A 68 -1.49 -1.68 18.26
N LYS A 69 -0.83 -0.91 17.40
CA LYS A 69 -1.20 0.48 17.06
C LYS A 69 -2.18 0.59 15.88
N LEU A 70 -2.73 -0.53 15.43
CA LEU A 70 -3.76 -0.53 14.40
C LEU A 70 -5.08 0.02 14.94
N HIS A 71 -5.56 1.11 14.32
CA HIS A 71 -6.91 1.62 14.53
C HIS A 71 -7.93 0.88 13.65
N GLN A 72 -7.66 0.85 12.34
CA GLN A 72 -8.47 0.14 11.34
C GLN A 72 -7.62 -0.32 10.15
N LEU A 73 -8.04 -1.40 9.52
CA LEU A 73 -7.55 -1.89 8.25
C LEU A 73 -8.64 -1.67 7.20
N ILE A 74 -8.31 -1.00 6.12
CA ILE A 74 -9.20 -0.71 5.00
C ILE A 74 -8.64 -1.39 3.76
N LEU A 75 -9.36 -2.35 3.23
CA LEU A 75 -9.05 -3.00 1.96
C LEU A 75 -9.91 -2.39 0.86
N VAL A 76 -9.27 -1.89 -0.19
CA VAL A 76 -9.94 -1.47 -1.44
C VAL A 76 -9.83 -2.61 -2.43
N ASP A 77 -10.93 -3.29 -2.68
CA ASP A 77 -11.01 -4.43 -3.60
C ASP A 77 -11.24 -3.94 -5.04
N ASN A 78 -10.17 -3.86 -5.79
CA ASN A 78 -10.19 -3.47 -7.21
C ASN A 78 -10.57 -4.63 -8.15
N GLY A 79 -10.96 -5.80 -7.65
CA GLY A 79 -11.41 -6.94 -8.46
C GLY A 79 -10.62 -8.22 -8.17
N ASN A 80 -10.69 -8.70 -6.94
CA ASN A 80 -10.21 -10.02 -6.56
C ASN A 80 -11.18 -11.12 -7.01
N THR A 81 -10.74 -12.37 -6.96
CA THR A 81 -11.59 -13.53 -7.30
C THR A 81 -12.71 -13.70 -6.26
N ARG A 82 -13.80 -14.35 -6.64
CA ARG A 82 -14.91 -14.66 -5.72
C ARG A 82 -14.43 -15.41 -4.48
N GLN A 83 -13.52 -16.36 -4.65
CA GLN A 83 -12.93 -17.13 -3.53
C GLN A 83 -12.17 -16.21 -2.58
N THR A 84 -11.33 -15.30 -3.11
CA THR A 84 -10.60 -14.32 -2.29
C THR A 84 -11.57 -13.41 -1.54
N VAL A 85 -12.61 -12.90 -2.21
CA VAL A 85 -13.61 -12.03 -1.59
C VAL A 85 -14.37 -12.75 -0.47
N GLN A 86 -14.69 -14.03 -0.64
CA GLN A 86 -15.30 -14.82 0.42
C GLN A 86 -14.40 -14.93 1.65
N GLN A 87 -13.12 -15.27 1.47
CA GLN A 87 -12.14 -15.34 2.57
C GLN A 87 -11.97 -13.98 3.28
N LEU A 88 -11.97 -12.88 2.51
CA LEU A 88 -11.90 -11.52 3.05
C LEU A 88 -13.10 -11.21 3.94
N ASN A 89 -14.31 -11.54 3.50
CA ASN A 89 -15.53 -11.34 4.28
C ASN A 89 -15.52 -12.17 5.57
N GLU A 90 -15.08 -13.44 5.53
CA GLU A 90 -14.94 -14.27 6.73
C GLU A 90 -13.98 -13.69 7.77
N ILE A 91 -12.93 -12.98 7.32
CA ILE A 91 -12.01 -12.27 8.23
C ILE A 91 -12.66 -10.99 8.75
N ALA A 92 -13.34 -10.23 7.90
CA ALA A 92 -14.00 -8.97 8.27
C ALA A 92 -15.11 -9.20 9.31
N ASP A 93 -15.91 -10.25 9.16
CA ASP A 93 -16.98 -10.62 10.12
C ASP A 93 -16.45 -10.87 11.53
N LYS A 94 -15.19 -11.31 11.64
CA LYS A 94 -14.54 -11.61 12.92
C LYS A 94 -13.72 -10.46 13.49
N ASN A 95 -13.54 -9.37 12.73
CA ASN A 95 -12.64 -8.28 13.09
C ASN A 95 -13.29 -6.92 12.82
N SER A 96 -13.80 -6.28 13.87
CA SER A 96 -14.43 -4.95 13.78
C SER A 96 -13.50 -3.83 13.29
N LYS A 97 -12.19 -4.08 13.28
CA LYS A 97 -11.19 -3.14 12.74
C LYS A 97 -10.97 -3.30 11.24
N PHE A 98 -11.58 -4.30 10.59
CA PHE A 98 -11.37 -4.57 9.17
C PHE A 98 -12.58 -4.14 8.35
N GLU A 99 -12.38 -3.26 7.40
CA GLU A 99 -13.37 -2.72 6.47
C GLU A 99 -12.97 -3.04 5.03
N ILE A 100 -13.94 -3.43 4.19
CA ILE A 100 -13.71 -3.73 2.77
C ILE A 100 -14.54 -2.75 1.94
N ILE A 101 -13.87 -2.04 1.01
CA ILE A 101 -14.50 -1.18 0.03
C ILE A 101 -14.52 -1.92 -1.30
N THR A 102 -15.69 -2.15 -1.87
CA THR A 102 -15.88 -2.90 -3.11
C THR A 102 -17.01 -2.33 -3.97
N GLY A 103 -17.19 -2.84 -5.19
CA GLY A 103 -18.31 -2.47 -6.08
C GLY A 103 -17.98 -1.34 -7.05
N HIS A 104 -16.76 -0.79 -7.03
CA HIS A 104 -16.30 0.27 -7.93
C HIS A 104 -15.50 -0.25 -9.13
N GLY A 105 -15.28 -1.57 -9.22
CA GLY A 105 -14.38 -2.17 -10.22
C GLY A 105 -12.91 -1.82 -10.01
N ASN A 106 -12.08 -2.03 -11.03
CA ASN A 106 -10.67 -1.65 -10.96
C ASN A 106 -10.50 -0.16 -11.32
N VAL A 107 -10.27 0.65 -10.30
CA VAL A 107 -10.06 2.11 -10.43
C VAL A 107 -8.58 2.51 -10.46
N GLY A 108 -7.66 1.53 -10.43
CA GLY A 108 -6.22 1.75 -10.33
C GLY A 108 -5.74 1.97 -8.89
N PHE A 109 -4.42 2.11 -8.74
CA PHE A 109 -3.78 2.20 -7.42
C PHE A 109 -4.04 3.56 -6.76
N SER A 110 -3.74 4.66 -7.46
CA SER A 110 -3.86 6.02 -6.93
C SER A 110 -5.27 6.32 -6.43
N LYS A 111 -6.28 6.07 -7.26
CA LYS A 111 -7.69 6.28 -6.89
C LYS A 111 -8.14 5.32 -5.79
N GLY A 112 -7.65 4.07 -5.80
CA GLY A 112 -7.88 3.11 -4.71
C GLY A 112 -7.33 3.62 -3.39
N CYS A 113 -6.11 4.15 -3.35
CA CYS A 113 -5.53 4.78 -2.16
C CYS A 113 -6.39 5.93 -1.65
N ASN A 114 -6.81 6.83 -2.55
CA ASN A 114 -7.67 7.96 -2.20
C ASN A 114 -9.00 7.50 -1.59
N LEU A 115 -9.63 6.46 -2.17
CA LEU A 115 -10.85 5.86 -1.63
C LEU A 115 -10.65 5.32 -0.21
N GLY A 116 -9.57 4.60 0.01
CA GLY A 116 -9.23 4.05 1.33
C GLY A 116 -8.95 5.15 2.36
N VAL A 117 -8.15 6.16 2.00
CA VAL A 117 -7.78 7.25 2.93
C VAL A 117 -9.00 8.08 3.35
N ARG A 118 -10.02 8.26 2.49
CA ARG A 118 -11.27 8.93 2.86
C ARG A 118 -12.01 8.24 4.02
N ARG A 119 -11.81 6.94 4.20
CA ARG A 119 -12.38 6.15 5.31
C ARG A 119 -11.47 6.08 6.54
N ALA A 120 -10.20 6.46 6.39
CA ALA A 120 -9.23 6.41 7.46
C ALA A 120 -9.60 7.39 8.59
N ARG A 121 -9.53 6.90 9.85
CA ARG A 121 -9.85 7.67 11.08
C ARG A 121 -8.66 7.77 12.03
N GLY A 122 -7.54 7.07 11.74
CA GLY A 122 -6.30 7.21 12.51
C GLY A 122 -5.59 8.52 12.17
N GLU A 123 -4.85 9.04 13.14
CA GLU A 123 -3.96 10.20 12.95
C GLU A 123 -2.91 9.95 11.86
N TYR A 124 -2.46 8.69 11.76
CA TYR A 124 -1.52 8.26 10.74
C TYR A 124 -2.19 7.32 9.75
N ILE A 125 -1.74 7.37 8.51
CA ILE A 125 -2.12 6.42 7.46
C ILE A 125 -0.89 5.67 6.98
N LEU A 126 -1.07 4.37 6.75
CA LEU A 126 -0.11 3.52 6.08
C LEU A 126 -0.72 3.02 4.78
N LEU A 127 -0.14 3.43 3.64
CA LEU A 127 -0.41 2.79 2.37
C LEU A 127 0.52 1.58 2.27
N LEU A 128 -0.06 0.39 2.17
CA LEU A 128 0.67 -0.88 2.21
C LEU A 128 0.33 -1.73 0.99
N ASN A 129 1.35 -2.25 0.34
CA ASN A 129 1.15 -3.18 -0.76
C ASN A 129 0.51 -4.50 -0.28
N PRO A 130 -0.37 -5.12 -1.09
CA PRO A 130 -1.12 -6.32 -0.71
C PRO A 130 -0.27 -7.59 -0.59
N ASP A 131 1.00 -7.55 -1.00
CA ASP A 131 1.99 -8.63 -0.94
C ASP A 131 3.08 -8.41 0.14
N THR A 132 2.88 -7.42 1.00
CA THR A 132 3.83 -7.07 2.07
C THR A 132 3.35 -7.61 3.42
N THR A 133 4.22 -8.32 4.14
CA THR A 133 3.94 -8.86 5.49
C THR A 133 4.66 -8.03 6.54
N LEU A 134 3.94 -7.53 7.54
CA LEU A 134 4.51 -6.79 8.66
C LEU A 134 5.04 -7.75 9.73
N GLN A 135 6.21 -7.44 10.30
CA GLN A 135 6.67 -8.10 11.52
C GLN A 135 5.81 -7.67 12.72
N VAL A 136 5.95 -8.41 13.82
CA VAL A 136 5.23 -8.09 15.07
C VAL A 136 5.59 -6.67 15.52
N ASP A 137 4.55 -5.89 15.82
CA ASP A 137 4.66 -4.52 16.34
C ASP A 137 5.47 -3.53 15.50
N THR A 138 5.53 -3.74 14.17
CA THR A 138 6.20 -2.80 13.24
C THR A 138 5.69 -1.36 13.38
N LEU A 139 4.39 -1.16 13.68
CA LEU A 139 3.79 0.17 13.79
C LEU A 139 4.24 0.95 15.03
N ILE A 140 4.64 0.29 16.12
CA ILE A 140 5.07 0.99 17.34
C ILE A 140 6.31 1.86 17.06
N PRO A 141 7.48 1.28 16.72
CA PRO A 141 8.68 2.07 16.48
C PRO A 141 8.52 3.00 15.27
N ALA A 142 7.72 2.63 14.26
CA ALA A 142 7.48 3.49 13.12
C ALA A 142 6.71 4.77 13.49
N LEU A 143 5.73 4.70 14.37
CA LEU A 143 4.99 5.87 14.84
C LEU A 143 5.80 6.72 15.83
N GLU A 144 6.69 6.13 16.63
CA GLU A 144 7.60 6.86 17.51
C GLU A 144 8.56 7.78 16.75
N VAL A 145 8.88 7.46 15.49
CA VAL A 145 9.72 8.33 14.64
C VAL A 145 9.09 9.70 14.47
N PHE A 146 7.78 9.81 14.28
CA PHE A 146 7.11 11.10 14.11
C PHE A 146 7.12 11.94 15.40
N GLN A 147 7.27 11.31 16.56
CA GLN A 147 7.41 12.01 17.85
C GLN A 147 8.84 12.51 18.07
N THR A 148 9.84 11.69 17.69
CA THR A 148 11.25 12.00 17.87
C THR A 148 11.84 12.85 16.74
N HIS A 149 11.20 12.83 15.56
CA HIS A 149 11.59 13.55 14.35
C HIS A 149 10.34 14.25 13.76
N PRO A 150 9.89 15.36 14.36
CA PRO A 150 8.62 16.02 13.99
C PRO A 150 8.58 16.58 12.57
N ASP A 151 9.72 16.79 11.94
CA ASP A 151 9.83 17.22 10.53
C ASP A 151 9.62 16.09 9.53
N THR A 152 9.42 14.85 10.00
CA THR A 152 9.15 13.69 9.14
C THR A 152 7.76 13.80 8.56
N SER A 153 7.67 13.90 7.23
CA SER A 153 6.40 13.91 6.51
C SER A 153 6.02 12.54 5.94
N LEU A 154 7.01 11.71 5.61
CA LEU A 154 6.82 10.38 5.03
C LEU A 154 7.91 9.44 5.54
N LEU A 155 7.51 8.26 5.97
CA LEU A 155 8.38 7.22 6.53
C LEU A 155 8.20 5.91 5.76
N THR A 156 9.30 5.22 5.54
CA THR A 156 9.32 3.80 5.16
C THR A 156 10.17 3.01 6.16
N VAL A 157 9.94 1.71 6.21
CA VAL A 157 10.77 0.78 6.98
C VAL A 157 11.71 0.02 6.05
N ARG A 158 12.67 -0.71 6.59
CA ARG A 158 13.48 -1.63 5.80
C ARG A 158 12.58 -2.74 5.26
N ILE A 159 12.56 -2.89 3.94
CA ILE A 159 11.81 -3.92 3.24
C ILE A 159 12.79 -5.02 2.85
N GLU A 160 12.49 -6.24 3.26
CA GLU A 160 13.35 -7.41 3.06
C GLU A 160 12.67 -8.43 2.15
N ASN A 161 13.47 -9.12 1.37
CA ASN A 161 13.07 -10.33 0.68
C ASN A 161 12.96 -11.49 1.68
N VAL A 162 12.38 -12.61 1.25
CA VAL A 162 12.23 -13.83 2.08
C VAL A 162 13.59 -14.35 2.60
N ASP A 163 14.67 -14.10 1.88
CA ASP A 163 16.04 -14.50 2.24
C ASP A 163 16.72 -13.53 3.21
N GLY A 164 16.04 -12.47 3.68
CA GLY A 164 16.56 -11.43 4.59
C GLY A 164 17.41 -10.36 3.91
N THR A 165 17.59 -10.40 2.59
CA THR A 165 18.27 -9.33 1.87
C THR A 165 17.34 -8.12 1.71
N GLU A 166 17.88 -6.90 1.64
CA GLU A 166 17.08 -5.71 1.38
C GLU A 166 16.49 -5.76 -0.04
N GLN A 167 15.17 -5.53 -0.14
CA GLN A 167 14.48 -5.54 -1.42
C GLN A 167 15.04 -4.46 -2.36
N ARG A 168 15.30 -4.84 -3.62
CA ARG A 168 15.71 -3.89 -4.64
C ARG A 168 14.64 -2.81 -4.84
N GLY A 169 15.06 -1.56 -4.80
CA GLY A 169 14.15 -0.42 -4.97
C GLY A 169 13.43 0.02 -3.68
N ALA A 170 13.69 -0.63 -2.54
CA ALA A 170 13.17 -0.15 -1.23
C ALA A 170 13.67 1.27 -0.92
N ARG A 171 14.96 1.51 -1.14
CA ARG A 171 15.60 2.83 -1.06
C ARG A 171 16.23 3.19 -2.39
N ARG A 172 16.00 4.42 -2.87
CA ARG A 172 16.51 4.87 -4.16
C ARG A 172 17.00 6.32 -4.09
N ASN A 173 17.97 6.62 -4.94
CA ASN A 173 18.26 8.00 -5.35
C ASN A 173 17.18 8.50 -6.32
N LEU A 174 17.16 9.81 -6.55
CA LEU A 174 16.27 10.38 -7.56
C LEU A 174 16.55 9.75 -8.92
N MET A 175 15.47 9.36 -9.61
CA MET A 175 15.56 8.82 -10.95
C MET A 175 15.85 9.95 -11.93
N THR A 176 17.05 9.95 -12.49
CA THR A 176 17.47 10.85 -13.56
C THR A 176 18.01 10.01 -14.71
N PRO A 177 18.06 10.54 -15.95
CA PRO A 177 18.70 9.84 -17.06
C PRO A 177 20.12 9.37 -16.71
N TRP A 178 20.86 10.18 -15.94
CA TRP A 178 22.22 9.84 -15.52
C TRP A 178 22.25 8.68 -14.51
N THR A 179 21.43 8.71 -13.45
CA THR A 179 21.39 7.62 -12.47
C THR A 179 20.92 6.31 -13.11
N CYS A 180 20.04 6.37 -14.12
CA CYS A 180 19.66 5.20 -14.91
C CYS A 180 20.85 4.68 -15.74
N CYS A 181 21.63 5.54 -16.40
CA CYS A 181 22.83 5.15 -17.12
C CYS A 181 23.87 4.51 -16.19
N VAL A 182 24.12 5.11 -15.03
CA VAL A 182 25.06 4.56 -14.02
C VAL A 182 24.61 3.16 -13.61
N GLU A 183 23.33 2.97 -13.30
CA GLU A 183 22.78 1.66 -12.94
C GLU A 183 22.90 0.64 -14.08
N GLN A 184 22.49 1.03 -15.30
CA GLN A 184 22.45 0.13 -16.47
C GLN A 184 23.84 -0.33 -16.88
N PHE A 185 24.82 0.58 -16.91
CA PHE A 185 26.17 0.31 -17.35
C PHE A 185 27.14 -0.01 -16.22
N ARG A 186 26.67 -0.09 -14.98
CA ARG A 186 27.47 -0.39 -13.78
C ARG A 186 28.67 0.55 -13.64
N LEU A 187 28.49 1.84 -13.98
CA LEU A 187 29.55 2.84 -13.92
C LEU A 187 30.05 3.10 -12.50
N ASP A 188 29.23 2.79 -11.49
CA ASP A 188 29.60 2.78 -10.07
C ASP A 188 30.86 1.93 -9.78
N ARG A 189 31.11 0.88 -10.58
CA ARG A 189 32.30 0.02 -10.41
C ARG A 189 33.60 0.70 -10.83
N LEU A 190 33.54 1.71 -11.71
CA LEU A 190 34.71 2.46 -12.15
C LEU A 190 35.24 3.39 -11.07
N ALA A 191 34.34 3.99 -10.27
CA ALA A 191 34.67 4.87 -9.16
C ALA A 191 33.58 4.80 -8.06
N PRO A 192 33.59 3.77 -7.19
CA PRO A 192 32.52 3.46 -6.25
C PRO A 192 32.13 4.59 -5.30
N ASN A 193 33.10 5.44 -4.94
CA ASN A 193 32.89 6.56 -3.99
C ASN A 193 32.70 7.92 -4.67
N HIS A 194 32.66 7.96 -6.02
CA HIS A 194 32.56 9.22 -6.73
C HIS A 194 31.12 9.73 -6.78
N PRO A 195 30.83 10.97 -6.39
CA PRO A 195 29.47 11.51 -6.30
C PRO A 195 28.66 11.42 -7.61
N HIS A 196 29.32 11.48 -8.77
CA HIS A 196 28.66 11.38 -10.07
C HIS A 196 28.23 9.95 -10.44
N PHE A 197 28.81 8.93 -9.82
CA PHE A 197 28.48 7.53 -10.12
C PHE A 197 27.56 6.89 -9.07
N LYS A 198 26.70 7.70 -8.44
CA LYS A 198 25.68 7.22 -7.53
C LYS A 198 24.66 6.36 -8.29
N ARG A 199 24.45 5.15 -7.80
CA ARG A 199 23.45 4.21 -8.34
C ARG A 199 22.04 4.69 -8.04
N LEU A 200 21.08 4.26 -8.88
CA LEU A 200 19.66 4.46 -8.61
C LEU A 200 19.21 3.68 -7.37
N ASN A 201 19.50 2.38 -7.32
CA ASN A 201 19.11 1.50 -6.22
C ASN A 201 20.21 1.43 -5.15
N LEU A 202 19.80 1.53 -3.88
CA LEU A 202 20.72 1.56 -2.73
C LEU A 202 20.78 0.24 -1.95
N ASN A 203 20.08 -0.81 -2.39
CA ASN A 203 20.02 -2.10 -1.71
C ASN A 203 21.37 -2.83 -1.58
N GLU A 204 22.32 -2.54 -2.47
CA GLU A 204 23.69 -3.09 -2.39
C GLU A 204 24.65 -2.20 -1.56
N THR A 205 24.16 -1.06 -1.03
CA THR A 205 24.95 -0.22 -0.12
C THR A 205 24.80 -0.71 1.32
N THR A 206 25.67 -0.23 2.22
CA THR A 206 25.56 -0.56 3.64
C THR A 206 24.15 -0.30 4.16
N PRO A 207 23.47 -1.29 4.78
CA PRO A 207 22.17 -1.09 5.38
C PRO A 207 22.21 0.05 6.39
N LEU A 208 21.14 0.87 6.42
CA LEU A 208 21.02 1.91 7.41
C LEU A 208 20.81 1.26 8.79
N SER A 209 21.71 1.55 9.72
CA SER A 209 21.60 1.13 11.13
C SER A 209 20.81 2.15 11.97
N LYS A 210 20.47 3.30 11.40
CA LYS A 210 19.78 4.41 12.06
C LYS A 210 18.76 5.02 11.12
N ILE A 211 17.83 5.78 11.70
CA ILE A 211 16.91 6.63 10.95
C ILE A 211 17.69 7.63 10.13
N ALA A 212 17.46 7.70 8.84
CA ALA A 212 18.16 8.59 7.94
C ALA A 212 17.24 9.06 6.79
N PRO A 213 17.42 10.29 6.28
CA PRO A 213 16.69 10.76 5.13
C PRO A 213 17.11 9.98 3.87
N VAL A 214 16.12 9.66 3.03
CA VAL A 214 16.30 9.04 1.72
C VAL A 214 15.59 9.87 0.65
N GLN A 215 16.10 9.84 -0.59
CA GLN A 215 15.53 10.66 -1.66
C GLN A 215 14.22 10.10 -2.20
N CYS A 216 14.13 8.77 -2.32
CA CYS A 216 12.94 8.08 -2.79
C CYS A 216 12.75 6.78 -2.02
N ILE A 217 11.49 6.44 -1.75
CA ILE A 217 11.07 5.19 -1.12
C ILE A 217 10.23 4.35 -2.08
N SER A 218 10.08 3.08 -1.76
CA SER A 218 9.14 2.19 -2.42
C SER A 218 7.70 2.48 -1.98
N GLY A 219 6.74 2.31 -2.89
CA GLY A 219 5.31 2.33 -2.58
C GLY A 219 4.84 1.17 -1.70
N ALA A 220 5.71 0.18 -1.43
CA ALA A 220 5.32 -1.01 -0.67
C ALA A 220 4.95 -0.71 0.80
N PHE A 221 5.55 0.34 1.39
CA PHE A 221 5.23 0.79 2.74
C PHE A 221 5.43 2.32 2.81
N MET A 222 4.33 3.06 2.86
CA MET A 222 4.32 4.53 2.96
C MET A 222 3.49 4.96 4.17
N LEU A 223 4.16 5.28 5.26
CA LEU A 223 3.55 5.74 6.51
C LEU A 223 3.70 7.26 6.64
N MET A 224 2.59 7.96 6.92
CA MET A 224 2.59 9.42 7.04
C MET A 224 1.47 9.90 7.96
N PRO A 225 1.56 11.11 8.53
CA PRO A 225 0.41 11.77 9.14
C PRO A 225 -0.70 11.97 8.09
N LYS A 226 -1.94 11.66 8.42
CA LYS A 226 -3.08 11.80 7.48
C LYS A 226 -3.19 13.21 6.91
N ARG A 227 -2.94 14.22 7.74
CA ARG A 227 -2.92 15.63 7.31
C ARG A 227 -1.99 15.89 6.13
N VAL A 228 -0.79 15.26 6.10
CA VAL A 228 0.17 15.42 5.00
C VAL A 228 -0.42 14.92 3.68
N PHE A 229 -1.10 13.76 3.71
CA PHE A 229 -1.76 13.21 2.52
C PHE A 229 -2.88 14.15 2.02
N VAL A 230 -3.67 14.69 2.95
CA VAL A 230 -4.79 15.60 2.62
C VAL A 230 -4.25 16.93 2.08
N ASP A 231 -3.22 17.51 2.72
CA ASP A 231 -2.62 18.78 2.31
C ASP A 231 -1.98 18.71 0.91
N LEU A 232 -1.47 17.53 0.53
CA LEU A 232 -0.96 17.26 -0.82
C LEU A 232 -2.07 17.02 -1.86
N GLY A 233 -3.34 16.94 -1.46
CA GLY A 233 -4.47 16.65 -2.35
C GLY A 233 -4.66 15.16 -2.66
N GLY A 234 -3.97 14.27 -1.96
CA GLY A 234 -3.97 12.83 -2.17
C GLY A 234 -3.03 12.36 -3.27
N MET A 235 -3.28 11.15 -3.78
CA MET A 235 -2.57 10.60 -4.94
C MET A 235 -3.19 11.15 -6.22
N ASP A 236 -2.36 11.44 -7.22
CA ASP A 236 -2.82 11.89 -8.53
C ASP A 236 -3.57 10.76 -9.27
N GLU A 237 -4.86 10.95 -9.51
CA GLU A 237 -5.74 9.95 -10.10
C GLU A 237 -5.57 9.80 -11.62
N ASP A 238 -4.82 10.68 -12.28
CA ASP A 238 -4.45 10.53 -13.69
C ASP A 238 -3.46 9.38 -13.91
N TYR A 239 -2.78 8.93 -12.84
CA TYR A 239 -1.94 7.74 -12.85
C TYR A 239 -2.76 6.52 -12.40
N PHE A 240 -2.99 5.61 -13.32
CA PHE A 240 -3.75 4.37 -13.05
C PHE A 240 -2.97 3.38 -12.18
N LEU A 241 -1.65 3.36 -12.27
CA LEU A 241 -0.75 2.46 -11.52
C LEU A 241 -0.43 3.00 -10.15
#